data_cba8d9beff66a9be588d5a94583998e4
#
_entry.id   cba8d9beff66a9be588d5a94583998e4
#
_cell.length_a   1.000
_cell.length_b   1.000
_cell.length_c   1.000
_cell.angle_alpha   90.00
_cell.angle_beta   90.00
_cell.angle_gamma   90.00
#
_symmetry.space_group_name_H-M   'P 1'
#
loop_
_entity.id
_entity.type
_entity.pdbx_description
1 polymer ?
#
loop_
_entity_poly.entity_id
_entity_poly.type
_entity_poly.pdbx_seq_one_letter_code
_entity_poly.pdbx_strand_id
1 'polypeptide(L)'
;DLFKLPAGSTILDFAFHIHSKIGTTCIGGKVDGKNQKLNYRLKSGDTVEILTASNQTPRVDWLNYAVTSKARNKIKQAINESRVKKAEIARES
;
A
#
# COMPACT_ATOMS: atom_id res chain seq x y z
N ASP A 1 5.18 10.89 15.30
CA ASP A 1 4.55 11.77 14.34
C ASP A 1 3.06 11.47 14.23
N LEU A 2 2.28 12.53 14.30
CA LEU A 2 0.82 12.42 14.25
C LEU A 2 0.35 12.48 12.80
N PHE A 3 0.02 11.34 12.24
CA PHE A 3 -0.59 11.27 10.93
C PHE A 3 -2.10 11.23 11.09
N LYS A 4 -2.79 12.20 10.49
CA LYS A 4 -4.24 12.22 10.50
C LYS A 4 -4.75 11.58 9.22
N LEU A 5 -5.25 10.36 9.36
CA LEU A 5 -5.91 9.66 8.26
C LEU A 5 -7.41 9.62 8.51
N PRO A 6 -8.23 9.55 7.44
CA PRO A 6 -9.66 9.36 7.61
C PRO A 6 -9.94 8.10 8.44
N ALA A 7 -10.97 8.17 9.26
CA ALA A 7 -11.40 7.01 10.05
C ALA A 7 -11.71 5.84 9.11
N GLY A 8 -11.25 4.65 9.47
CA GLY A 8 -11.45 3.47 8.65
C GLY A 8 -10.39 3.25 7.57
N SER A 9 -9.35 4.09 7.53
CA SER A 9 -8.21 3.87 6.63
C SER A 9 -7.52 2.55 6.97
N THR A 10 -6.96 1.90 5.94
CA THR A 10 -6.30 0.61 6.13
C THR A 10 -4.80 0.78 6.34
N ILE A 11 -4.14 -0.33 6.69
CA ILE A 11 -2.67 -0.35 6.79
C ILE A 11 -2.04 0.10 5.48
N LEU A 12 -2.61 -0.31 4.35
CA LEU A 12 -2.13 0.08 3.03
C LEU A 12 -2.20 1.59 2.82
N ASP A 13 -3.32 2.22 3.22
CA ASP A 13 -3.47 3.68 3.15
C ASP A 13 -2.39 4.37 3.98
N PHE A 14 -2.13 3.87 5.17
CA PHE A 14 -1.11 4.43 6.06
C PHE A 14 0.27 4.29 5.44
N ALA A 15 0.58 3.15 4.84
CA ALA A 15 1.87 2.92 4.19
C ALA A 15 2.12 3.93 3.06
N PHE A 16 1.12 4.18 2.22
CA PHE A 16 1.24 5.18 1.16
C PHE A 16 1.28 6.61 1.69
N HIS A 17 0.69 6.84 2.85
CA HIS A 17 0.76 8.16 3.50
C HIS A 17 2.19 8.47 3.96
N ILE A 18 2.91 7.46 4.45
CA ILE A 18 4.30 7.63 4.90
C ILE A 18 5.20 7.92 3.70
N HIS A 19 5.17 7.04 2.71
CA HIS A 19 5.97 7.19 1.49
C HIS A 19 5.44 6.23 0.42
N SER A 20 5.48 6.67 -0.85
CA SER A 20 4.99 5.84 -1.94
C SER A 20 5.72 4.51 -2.04
N LYS A 21 7.05 4.50 -1.85
CA LYS A 21 7.84 3.28 -1.91
C LYS A 21 7.48 2.32 -0.79
N ILE A 22 7.22 2.83 0.41
CA ILE A 22 6.77 2.02 1.53
C ILE A 22 5.40 1.40 1.20
N GLY A 23 4.51 2.18 0.59
CA GLY A 23 3.21 1.68 0.17
C GLY A 23 3.30 0.58 -0.87
N THR A 24 4.14 0.76 -1.91
CA THR A 24 4.25 -0.23 -2.99
C THR A 24 4.91 -1.54 -2.56
N THR A 25 5.71 -1.51 -1.50
CA THR A 25 6.40 -2.71 -0.99
C THR A 25 5.78 -3.26 0.28
N CYS A 26 4.66 -2.71 0.72
CA CYS A 26 4.00 -3.10 1.97
C CYS A 26 3.45 -4.52 1.87
N ILE A 27 3.75 -5.35 2.87
CA ILE A 27 3.22 -6.72 2.96
C ILE A 27 2.21 -6.86 4.09
N GLY A 28 2.03 -5.83 4.90
CA GLY A 28 1.14 -5.82 6.03
C GLY A 28 1.64 -4.86 7.08
N GLY A 29 1.18 -5.05 8.30
CA GLY A 29 1.63 -4.22 9.41
C GLY A 29 1.39 -4.88 10.74
N LYS A 30 2.00 -4.33 11.78
CA LYS A 30 1.72 -4.72 13.16
C LYS A 30 0.88 -3.64 13.81
N VAL A 31 -0.26 -4.02 14.35
CA VAL A 31 -1.14 -3.12 15.08
C VAL A 31 -1.15 -3.58 16.53
N ASP A 32 -0.66 -2.72 17.41
CA ASP A 32 -0.52 -3.02 18.84
C ASP A 32 0.25 -4.33 19.08
N GLY A 33 1.30 -4.55 18.27
CA GLY A 33 2.15 -5.73 18.38
C GLY A 33 1.64 -6.98 17.68
N LYS A 34 0.48 -6.92 17.02
CA LYS A 34 -0.10 -8.05 16.32
C LYS A 34 -0.03 -7.86 14.81
N ASN A 35 0.37 -8.92 14.09
CA ASN A 35 0.41 -8.88 12.63
C ASN A 35 -0.99 -8.77 12.04
N GLN A 36 -1.17 -7.82 11.13
CA GLN A 36 -2.44 -7.61 10.43
C GLN A 36 -2.21 -7.51 8.93
N LYS A 37 -3.26 -7.78 8.18
CA LYS A 37 -3.21 -7.73 6.72
C LYS A 37 -3.35 -6.30 6.20
N LEU A 38 -3.06 -6.10 4.92
CA LEU A 38 -3.13 -4.79 4.27
C LEU A 38 -4.51 -4.14 4.39
N ASN A 39 -5.56 -4.94 4.41
CA ASN A 39 -6.93 -4.45 4.46
C ASN A 39 -7.46 -4.20 5.88
N TYR A 40 -6.61 -4.36 6.89
CA TYR A 40 -7.01 -4.10 8.26
C TYR A 40 -7.32 -2.62 8.44
N ARG A 41 -8.50 -2.31 8.98
CA ARG A 41 -8.93 -0.93 9.20
C ARG A 41 -8.39 -0.41 10.51
N LEU A 42 -7.70 0.71 10.45
CA LEU A 42 -7.08 1.32 11.61
C LEU A 42 -8.09 2.12 12.41
N LYS A 43 -7.86 2.17 13.72
CA LYS A 43 -8.69 2.94 14.65
C LYS A 43 -7.85 4.04 15.28
N SER A 44 -8.52 5.06 15.80
CA SER A 44 -7.85 6.13 16.52
C SER A 44 -7.10 5.55 17.72
N GLY A 45 -5.84 5.94 17.85
CA GLY A 45 -5.01 5.47 18.96
C GLY A 45 -4.25 4.18 18.69
N ASP A 46 -4.44 3.55 17.52
CA ASP A 46 -3.69 2.34 17.18
C ASP A 46 -2.21 2.66 16.97
N THR A 47 -1.35 1.77 17.47
CA THR A 47 0.09 1.83 17.18
C THR A 47 0.36 0.93 15.98
N VAL A 48 0.84 1.52 14.89
CA VAL A 48 1.01 0.81 13.62
C VAL A 48 2.47 0.80 13.21
N GLU A 49 2.97 -0.39 12.88
CA GLU A 49 4.28 -0.57 12.28
C GLU A 49 4.11 -1.21 10.91
N ILE A 50 4.59 -0.54 9.87
CA ILE A 50 4.44 -1.06 8.51
C ILE A 50 5.54 -2.05 8.20
N LEU A 51 5.16 -3.19 7.65
CA LEU A 51 6.10 -4.24 7.23
C LEU A 51 6.23 -4.20 5.70
N THR A 52 7.46 -4.27 5.21
CA THR A 52 7.74 -4.21 3.78
C THR A 52 8.65 -5.37 3.36
N ALA A 53 8.63 -5.67 2.05
CA ALA A 53 9.52 -6.65 1.46
C ALA A 53 10.00 -6.13 0.11
N SER A 54 11.30 -6.30 -0.18
CA SER A 54 11.89 -5.73 -1.40
C SER A 54 11.31 -6.31 -2.69
N ASN A 55 10.78 -7.52 -2.63
CA ASN A 55 10.20 -8.20 -3.80
C ASN A 55 8.68 -8.01 -3.91
N GLN A 56 8.08 -7.21 -3.04
CA GLN A 56 6.64 -6.98 -3.08
C GLN A 56 6.30 -5.95 -4.15
N THR A 57 5.20 -6.19 -4.86
CA THR A 57 4.67 -5.27 -5.87
C THR A 57 3.17 -5.10 -5.68
N PRO A 58 2.60 -3.94 -6.04
CA PRO A 58 1.16 -3.72 -5.96
C PRO A 58 0.39 -4.67 -6.87
N ARG A 59 -0.80 -5.05 -6.42
CA ARG A 59 -1.71 -5.92 -7.16
C ARG A 59 -3.04 -5.21 -7.37
N VAL A 60 -3.81 -5.68 -8.35
CA VAL A 60 -5.12 -5.12 -8.64
C VAL A 60 -6.03 -5.17 -7.41
N ASP A 61 -5.94 -6.25 -6.63
CA ASP A 61 -6.74 -6.41 -5.41
C ASP A 61 -6.51 -5.29 -4.40
N TRP A 62 -5.34 -4.66 -4.43
CA TRP A 62 -5.01 -3.57 -3.52
C TRP A 62 -5.95 -2.37 -3.68
N LEU A 63 -6.55 -2.21 -4.86
CA LEU A 63 -7.53 -1.15 -5.07
C LEU A 63 -8.77 -1.33 -4.18
N ASN A 64 -9.07 -2.56 -3.81
CA ASN A 64 -10.16 -2.86 -2.89
C ASN A 64 -9.76 -2.64 -1.43
N TYR A 65 -8.47 -2.69 -1.13
CA TYR A 65 -7.97 -2.51 0.24
C TYR A 65 -7.78 -1.05 0.60
N ALA A 66 -7.37 -0.23 -0.37
CA ALA A 66 -7.14 1.18 -0.16
C ALA A 66 -8.48 1.93 -0.09
N VAL A 67 -8.60 2.80 0.92
CA VAL A 67 -9.79 3.62 1.13
C VAL A 67 -9.58 5.03 0.58
N THR A 68 -8.36 5.57 0.75
CA THR A 68 -8.08 6.94 0.33
C THR A 68 -7.81 7.02 -1.17
N SER A 69 -8.20 8.14 -1.79
CA SER A 69 -7.95 8.37 -3.21
C SER A 69 -6.47 8.42 -3.51
N LYS A 70 -5.68 8.99 -2.61
CA LYS A 70 -4.22 9.08 -2.78
C LYS A 70 -3.59 7.70 -2.92
N ALA A 71 -3.92 6.78 -2.01
CA ALA A 71 -3.40 5.42 -2.06
C ALA A 71 -3.84 4.69 -3.32
N ARG A 72 -5.12 4.81 -3.67
CA ARG A 72 -5.67 4.16 -4.86
C ARG A 72 -4.99 4.66 -6.14
N ASN A 73 -4.78 5.96 -6.24
CA ASN A 73 -4.11 6.54 -7.40
C ASN A 73 -2.67 6.04 -7.52
N LYS A 74 -1.96 5.96 -6.40
CA LYS A 74 -0.58 5.45 -6.39
C LYS A 74 -0.52 3.97 -6.79
N ILE A 75 -1.48 3.18 -6.34
CA ILE A 75 -1.58 1.77 -6.70
C ILE A 75 -1.82 1.62 -8.21
N LYS A 76 -2.76 2.38 -8.76
CA LYS A 76 -3.05 2.35 -10.19
C LYS A 76 -1.82 2.73 -11.01
N GLN A 77 -1.12 3.77 -10.59
CA GLN A 77 0.10 4.21 -11.27
C GLN A 77 1.16 3.12 -11.28
N ALA A 78 1.38 2.49 -10.13
CA ALA A 78 2.39 1.43 -10.01
C ALA A 78 2.03 0.22 -10.88
N ILE A 79 0.76 -0.16 -10.93
CA ILE A 79 0.30 -1.27 -11.78
C ILE A 79 0.51 -0.93 -13.27
N ASN A 80 0.16 0.29 -13.68
CA ASN A 80 0.35 0.73 -15.06
C ASN A 80 1.82 0.75 -15.46
N GLU A 81 2.70 1.25 -14.61
CA GLU A 81 4.13 1.27 -14.89
C GLU A 81 4.67 -0.15 -15.10
N SER A 82 4.22 -1.09 -14.28
CA SER A 82 4.63 -2.49 -14.42
C SER A 82 4.18 -3.09 -15.76
N ARG A 83 2.95 -2.79 -16.18
CA ARG A 83 2.40 -3.26 -17.46
C ARG A 83 3.16 -2.66 -18.64
N VAL A 84 3.45 -1.37 -18.59
CA VAL A 84 4.18 -0.69 -19.65
C VAL A 84 5.57 -1.28 -19.80
N LYS A 85 6.27 -1.51 -18.71
CA LYS A 85 7.60 -2.12 -18.76
C LYS A 85 7.57 -3.50 -19.40
N LYS A 86 6.58 -4.32 -19.05
CA LYS A 86 6.44 -5.66 -19.63
C LYS A 86 6.17 -5.60 -21.12
N ALA A 87 5.32 -4.66 -21.55
CA ALA A 87 5.01 -4.48 -22.96
C ALA A 87 6.24 -4.03 -23.75
N GLU A 88 7.03 -3.11 -23.21
CA GLU A 88 8.25 -2.66 -23.86
C GLU A 88 9.28 -3.78 -24.00
N ILE A 89 9.46 -4.58 -22.97
CA ILE A 89 10.38 -5.71 -23.00
C ILE A 89 9.94 -6.72 -24.07
N ALA A 90 8.65 -6.98 -24.16
CA ALA A 90 8.11 -7.92 -25.15
C ALA A 90 8.34 -7.43 -26.58
N ARG A 91 8.30 -6.11 -26.81
CA ARG A 91 8.56 -5.55 -28.13
C ARG A 91 10.01 -5.66 -28.55
N GLU A 92 10.91 -5.52 -27.61
CA GLU A 92 12.34 -5.55 -27.88
C GLU A 92 12.86 -6.96 -28.09
N SER A 93 12.14 -7.93 -27.61
CA SER A 93 12.52 -9.33 -27.80
C SER A 93 11.85 -9.93 -29.04
#